data_c6610fff21e413feeca0d818241a83a7
#
_entry.id   c6610fff21e413feeca0d818241a83a7
#
_cell.length_a   1.000
_cell.length_b   1.000
_cell.length_c   1.000
_cell.angle_alpha   90.00
_cell.angle_beta   90.00
_cell.angle_gamma   90.00
#
_symmetry.space_group_name_H-M   'P 1'
#
loop_
_entity.id
_entity.type
_entity.pdbx_description
1 polymer ?
#
loop_
_entity_poly.entity_id
_entity_poly.type
_entity_poly.pdbx_seq_one_letter_code
_entity_poly.pdbx_strand_id
1 'polypeptide(L)'
;AAGIHHMEGHLLAPMLEEDKPDFPFLALLVSGGHSQLVDVHGVGRYQLLGTTRDDAVGEAFDKTAKLLGLGYPGGPAIAAAARKGTPERYRFPRPMTDRPGLDFSFSGLKTYARNTVAGIELDEQTIADVAWAFQDAAIDTLVIKCTRALEKTRRQRLVIAGGVGANEELRKRLATVAKSRGFGLYYPRPAFC
;
A
#
# COMPACT_ATOMS: atom_id res chain seq x y z
N ALA A 1 2.21 -10.97 31.86
CA ALA A 1 2.40 -10.88 30.41
C ALA A 1 1.68 -9.62 29.93
N ALA A 2 2.40 -8.64 29.40
CA ALA A 2 1.80 -7.47 28.77
C ALA A 2 1.31 -7.94 27.39
N GLY A 3 -0.02 -7.89 27.16
CA GLY A 3 -0.60 -8.17 25.87
C GLY A 3 -0.29 -7.02 24.91
N ILE A 4 0.70 -7.19 24.05
CA ILE A 4 0.98 -6.24 22.96
C ILE A 4 -0.06 -6.52 21.87
N HIS A 5 -0.82 -5.50 21.51
CA HIS A 5 -1.76 -5.60 20.39
C HIS A 5 -0.97 -5.83 19.09
N HIS A 6 -1.34 -6.82 18.28
CA HIS A 6 -0.62 -7.21 17.04
C HIS A 6 -0.29 -6.00 16.14
N MET A 7 -1.22 -5.06 16.02
CA MET A 7 -1.03 -3.81 15.26
C MET A 7 0.08 -2.93 15.84
N GLU A 8 0.22 -2.87 17.16
CA GLU A 8 1.26 -2.08 17.82
C GLU A 8 2.65 -2.62 17.49
N GLY A 9 2.79 -3.96 17.42
CA GLY A 9 4.02 -4.59 16.97
C GLY A 9 4.48 -4.13 15.59
N HIS A 10 3.56 -4.06 14.63
CA HIS A 10 3.86 -3.56 13.29
C HIS A 10 4.19 -2.05 13.27
N LEU A 11 3.46 -1.23 14.04
CA LEU A 11 3.70 0.22 14.12
C LEU A 11 5.05 0.55 14.73
N LEU A 12 5.51 -0.25 15.69
CA LEU A 12 6.75 -0.03 16.42
C LEU A 12 7.95 -0.82 15.87
N ALA A 13 7.74 -1.73 14.91
CA ALA A 13 8.83 -2.49 14.29
C ALA A 13 9.99 -1.60 13.79
N PRO A 14 9.76 -0.43 13.16
CA PRO A 14 10.84 0.48 12.76
C PRO A 14 11.63 1.06 13.91
N MET A 15 11.09 1.03 15.15
CA MET A 15 11.81 1.50 16.35
C MET A 15 12.95 0.56 16.76
N LEU A 16 13.01 -0.65 16.19
CA LEU A 16 14.07 -1.64 16.39
C LEU A 16 15.24 -1.46 15.40
N GLU A 17 15.09 -0.56 14.44
CA GLU A 17 16.16 -0.24 13.47
C GLU A 17 17.16 0.76 14.04
N GLU A 18 18.38 0.78 13.48
CA GLU A 18 19.40 1.78 13.83
C GLU A 18 18.94 3.19 13.41
N ASP A 19 18.41 3.31 12.18
CA ASP A 19 17.78 4.55 11.69
C ASP A 19 16.28 4.51 11.99
N LYS A 20 15.93 4.84 13.22
CA LYS A 20 14.54 4.84 13.71
C LYS A 20 13.95 6.25 13.67
N PRO A 21 12.65 6.37 13.35
CA PRO A 21 11.98 7.67 13.40
C PRO A 21 11.77 8.13 14.85
N ASP A 22 11.95 9.42 15.10
CA ASP A 22 11.46 10.03 16.34
C ASP A 22 9.96 10.24 16.30
N PHE A 23 9.31 10.20 17.45
CA PHE A 23 7.92 10.60 17.59
C PHE A 23 7.74 12.12 17.47
N PRO A 24 6.62 12.61 16.98
CA PRO A 24 5.54 11.87 16.34
C PRO A 24 5.80 11.58 14.87
N PHE A 25 5.17 10.53 14.34
CA PHE A 25 5.24 10.18 12.91
C PHE A 25 3.90 9.66 12.39
N LEU A 26 3.72 9.72 11.07
CA LEU A 26 2.61 9.06 10.38
C LEU A 26 3.01 7.63 10.03
N ALA A 27 2.13 6.66 10.25
CA ALA A 27 2.33 5.28 9.82
C ALA A 27 1.32 4.86 8.77
N LEU A 28 1.79 4.23 7.68
CA LEU A 28 1.01 3.47 6.73
C LEU A 28 1.17 1.98 7.07
N LEU A 29 0.11 1.37 7.58
CA LEU A 29 0.05 -0.06 7.84
C LEU A 29 -0.67 -0.76 6.70
N VAL A 30 0.05 -1.58 5.93
CA VAL A 30 -0.45 -2.27 4.74
C VAL A 30 -0.06 -3.74 4.72
N SER A 31 -1.05 -4.60 4.87
CA SER A 31 -0.90 -6.06 4.93
C SER A 31 -2.04 -6.76 4.19
N GLY A 32 -2.09 -8.09 4.27
CA GLY A 32 -3.22 -8.89 3.79
C GLY A 32 -4.56 -8.53 4.44
N GLY A 33 -4.55 -8.11 5.71
CA GLY A 33 -5.78 -7.80 6.47
C GLY A 33 -5.97 -6.32 6.80
N HIS A 34 -4.97 -5.48 6.59
CA HIS A 34 -5.02 -4.08 7.04
C HIS A 34 -4.57 -3.11 5.94
N SER A 35 -5.28 -1.97 5.86
CA SER A 35 -4.86 -0.79 5.11
C SER A 35 -5.28 0.42 5.92
N GLN A 36 -4.33 0.99 6.68
CA GLN A 36 -4.62 2.03 7.67
C GLN A 36 -3.57 3.13 7.65
N LEU A 37 -4.00 4.35 7.92
CA LEU A 37 -3.16 5.50 8.24
C LEU A 37 -3.34 5.84 9.72
N VAL A 38 -2.24 5.87 10.44
CA VAL A 38 -2.21 6.09 11.89
C VAL A 38 -1.25 7.22 12.23
N ASP A 39 -1.70 8.19 12.99
CA ASP A 39 -0.85 9.20 13.58
C ASP A 39 -0.31 8.69 14.92
N VAL A 40 1.00 8.48 15.00
CA VAL A 40 1.70 7.88 16.13
C VAL A 40 2.37 8.98 16.93
N HIS A 41 1.79 9.32 18.08
CA HIS A 41 2.31 10.36 18.97
C HIS A 41 3.36 9.85 19.96
N GLY A 42 3.38 8.54 20.19
CA GLY A 42 4.25 7.83 21.12
C GLY A 42 3.75 6.43 21.37
N VAL A 43 4.49 5.61 22.13
CA VAL A 43 4.06 4.26 22.52
C VAL A 43 2.72 4.35 23.26
N GLY A 44 1.74 3.55 22.84
CA GLY A 44 0.38 3.53 23.41
C GLY A 44 -0.48 4.78 23.06
N ARG A 45 0.00 5.69 22.21
CA ARG A 45 -0.73 6.91 21.84
C ARG A 45 -0.89 7.00 20.32
N TYR A 46 -1.95 6.41 19.81
CA TYR A 46 -2.24 6.26 18.39
C TYR A 46 -3.58 6.88 18.03
N GLN A 47 -3.64 7.56 16.88
CA GLN A 47 -4.86 8.08 16.31
C GLN A 47 -5.06 7.49 14.92
N LEU A 48 -6.13 6.72 14.74
CA LEU A 48 -6.53 6.22 13.42
C LEU A 48 -7.05 7.39 12.59
N LEU A 49 -6.43 7.65 11.44
CA LEU A 49 -6.80 8.73 10.52
C LEU A 49 -7.65 8.25 9.35
N GLY A 50 -7.42 7.03 8.89
CA GLY A 50 -8.15 6.40 7.79
C GLY A 50 -7.92 4.91 7.77
N THR A 51 -8.92 4.17 7.28
CA THR A 51 -8.90 2.72 7.16
C THR A 51 -9.58 2.28 5.87
N THR A 52 -9.35 1.03 5.45
CA THR A 52 -10.12 0.50 4.32
C THR A 52 -11.58 0.32 4.69
N ARG A 53 -12.47 0.60 3.74
CA ARG A 53 -13.92 0.42 3.86
C ARG A 53 -14.38 -0.96 3.40
N ASP A 54 -13.48 -1.68 2.75
CA ASP A 54 -13.74 -3.00 2.18
C ASP A 54 -12.46 -3.86 2.24
N ASP A 55 -12.00 -4.44 1.14
CA ASP A 55 -10.77 -5.23 1.09
C ASP A 55 -9.54 -4.42 1.53
N ALA A 56 -8.64 -5.05 2.27
CA ALA A 56 -7.29 -4.53 2.44
C ALA A 56 -6.53 -4.57 1.10
N VAL A 57 -5.53 -3.71 0.94
CA VAL A 57 -4.76 -3.67 -0.31
C VAL A 57 -4.07 -4.99 -0.62
N GLY A 58 -3.51 -5.68 0.39
CA GLY A 58 -2.89 -6.99 0.19
C GLY A 58 -3.89 -8.05 -0.24
N GLU A 59 -5.08 -8.06 0.35
CA GLU A 59 -6.18 -8.93 -0.08
C GLU A 59 -6.61 -8.64 -1.53
N ALA A 60 -6.64 -7.36 -1.94
CA ALA A 60 -6.92 -6.99 -3.32
C ALA A 60 -5.83 -7.48 -4.29
N PHE A 61 -4.55 -7.45 -3.90
CA PHE A 61 -3.45 -8.04 -4.64
C PHE A 61 -3.64 -9.56 -4.80
N ASP A 62 -3.94 -10.28 -3.71
CA ASP A 62 -4.13 -11.74 -3.73
C ASP A 62 -5.32 -12.15 -4.62
N LYS A 63 -6.44 -11.45 -4.48
CA LYS A 63 -7.65 -11.70 -5.29
C LYS A 63 -7.42 -11.42 -6.78
N THR A 64 -6.64 -10.39 -7.11
CA THR A 64 -6.33 -10.03 -8.50
C THR A 64 -5.30 -10.99 -9.10
N ALA A 65 -4.28 -11.40 -8.32
CA ALA A 65 -3.34 -12.43 -8.76
C ALA A 65 -4.05 -13.73 -9.08
N LYS A 66 -4.97 -14.17 -8.23
CA LYS A 66 -5.81 -15.36 -8.47
C LYS A 66 -6.65 -15.22 -9.74
N LEU A 67 -7.23 -14.05 -10.00
CA LEU A 67 -8.00 -13.75 -11.21
C LEU A 67 -7.15 -13.91 -12.48
N LEU A 68 -5.89 -13.49 -12.42
CA LEU A 68 -4.94 -13.54 -13.55
C LEU A 68 -4.19 -14.88 -13.67
N GLY A 69 -4.52 -15.87 -12.83
CA GLY A 69 -3.83 -17.16 -12.83
C GLY A 69 -2.40 -17.10 -12.30
N LEU A 70 -2.05 -16.04 -11.59
CA LEU A 70 -0.75 -15.86 -10.95
C LEU A 70 -0.72 -16.57 -9.57
N GLY A 71 0.49 -16.87 -9.10
CA GLY A 71 0.70 -17.58 -7.83
C GLY A 71 0.37 -16.79 -6.58
N TYR A 72 0.58 -17.41 -5.43
CA TYR A 72 0.48 -16.83 -4.10
C TYR A 72 1.89 -16.78 -3.45
N PRO A 73 2.22 -15.75 -2.68
CA PRO A 73 1.43 -14.55 -2.37
C PRO A 73 1.25 -13.60 -3.56
N GLY A 74 0.05 -12.99 -3.66
CA GLY A 74 -0.36 -12.20 -4.84
C GLY A 74 0.44 -10.93 -5.03
N GLY A 75 0.88 -10.26 -3.95
CA GLY A 75 1.69 -9.05 -4.04
C GLY A 75 2.96 -9.22 -4.88
N PRO A 76 3.87 -10.14 -4.52
CA PRO A 76 5.05 -10.45 -5.31
C PRO A 76 4.74 -10.94 -6.73
N ALA A 77 3.69 -11.77 -6.90
CA ALA A 77 3.29 -12.31 -8.20
C ALA A 77 2.83 -11.20 -9.16
N ILE A 78 1.96 -10.30 -8.70
CA ILE A 78 1.53 -9.10 -9.45
C ILE A 78 2.74 -8.21 -9.76
N ALA A 79 3.61 -7.94 -8.79
CA ALA A 79 4.78 -7.09 -9.00
C ALA A 79 5.73 -7.66 -10.06
N ALA A 80 5.94 -8.97 -10.06
CA ALA A 80 6.76 -9.65 -11.07
C ALA A 80 6.15 -9.55 -12.48
N ALA A 81 4.84 -9.83 -12.62
CA ALA A 81 4.13 -9.70 -13.89
C ALA A 81 4.12 -8.25 -14.40
N ALA A 82 3.85 -7.29 -13.52
CA ALA A 82 3.78 -5.87 -13.84
C ALA A 82 5.08 -5.30 -14.43
N ARG A 83 6.24 -5.88 -14.11
CA ARG A 83 7.53 -5.46 -14.70
C ARG A 83 7.59 -5.64 -16.22
N LYS A 84 6.79 -6.58 -16.78
CA LYS A 84 6.69 -6.86 -18.20
C LYS A 84 5.51 -6.14 -18.86
N GLY A 85 4.65 -5.48 -18.08
CA GLY A 85 3.47 -4.79 -18.55
C GLY A 85 3.79 -3.50 -19.29
N THR A 86 2.96 -3.18 -20.27
CA THR A 86 3.02 -1.91 -21.01
C THR A 86 2.35 -0.82 -20.19
N PRO A 87 3.07 0.23 -19.80
CA PRO A 87 2.48 1.34 -19.07
C PRO A 87 1.28 1.94 -19.82
N GLU A 88 0.25 2.29 -19.06
CA GLU A 88 -0.95 2.99 -19.57
C GLU A 88 -1.80 2.22 -20.60
N ARG A 89 -1.50 0.96 -20.89
CA ARG A 89 -2.34 0.13 -21.76
C ARG A 89 -3.77 0.05 -21.24
N TYR A 90 -3.92 -0.12 -19.93
CA TYR A 90 -5.20 -0.04 -19.22
C TYR A 90 -5.12 1.03 -18.14
N ARG A 91 -6.20 1.77 -17.93
CA ARG A 91 -6.31 2.77 -16.87
C ARG A 91 -7.31 2.32 -15.82
N PHE A 92 -6.81 1.95 -14.66
CA PHE A 92 -7.64 1.57 -13.52
C PHE A 92 -8.01 2.81 -12.69
N PRO A 93 -9.17 2.82 -12.03
CA PRO A 93 -9.56 3.92 -11.15
C PRO A 93 -8.66 3.98 -9.90
N ARG A 94 -8.57 5.16 -9.29
CA ARG A 94 -7.96 5.39 -7.97
C ARG A 94 -9.08 5.60 -6.97
N PRO A 95 -9.59 4.53 -6.31
CA PRO A 95 -10.79 4.65 -5.51
C PRO A 95 -10.65 5.68 -4.39
N MET A 96 -11.72 6.46 -4.15
CA MET A 96 -11.81 7.46 -3.08
C MET A 96 -10.75 8.58 -3.10
N THR A 97 -9.99 8.74 -4.18
CA THR A 97 -9.03 9.84 -4.31
C THR A 97 -9.66 11.13 -4.85
N ASP A 98 -10.82 11.03 -5.44
CA ASP A 98 -11.65 12.13 -5.99
C ASP A 98 -12.40 12.95 -4.91
N ARG A 99 -12.38 12.49 -3.67
CA ARG A 99 -13.09 13.08 -2.53
C ARG A 99 -12.17 13.32 -1.34
N PRO A 100 -12.53 14.22 -0.42
CA PRO A 100 -11.77 14.42 0.81
C PRO A 100 -11.81 13.17 1.70
N GLY A 101 -10.87 13.09 2.64
CA GLY A 101 -10.76 12.00 3.60
C GLY A 101 -9.60 11.06 3.29
N LEU A 102 -9.29 10.21 4.28
CA LEU A 102 -8.11 9.37 4.30
C LEU A 102 -8.42 7.87 4.24
N ASP A 103 -9.71 7.51 4.16
CA ASP A 103 -10.12 6.12 4.00
C ASP A 103 -9.75 5.57 2.62
N PHE A 104 -9.61 4.26 2.56
CA PHE A 104 -9.30 3.49 1.37
C PHE A 104 -10.49 2.63 0.92
N SER A 105 -10.43 2.17 -0.32
CA SER A 105 -11.27 1.12 -0.88
C SER A 105 -10.50 0.42 -1.98
N PHE A 106 -10.47 -0.91 -1.96
CA PHE A 106 -9.72 -1.69 -2.96
C PHE A 106 -10.55 -2.80 -3.62
N SER A 107 -11.72 -3.16 -3.08
CA SER A 107 -12.57 -4.24 -3.66
C SER A 107 -12.99 -3.95 -5.10
N GLY A 108 -13.21 -2.66 -5.42
CA GLY A 108 -13.58 -2.21 -6.76
C GLY A 108 -12.49 -2.46 -7.80
N LEU A 109 -11.21 -2.45 -7.42
CA LEU A 109 -10.09 -2.71 -8.34
C LEU A 109 -10.11 -4.15 -8.89
N LYS A 110 -10.41 -5.15 -8.03
CA LYS A 110 -10.58 -6.53 -8.48
C LYS A 110 -11.74 -6.66 -9.48
N THR A 111 -12.86 -6.01 -9.19
CA THR A 111 -14.01 -6.03 -10.09
C THR A 111 -13.68 -5.36 -11.42
N TYR A 112 -12.96 -4.26 -11.39
CA TYR A 112 -12.49 -3.58 -12.59
C TYR A 112 -11.54 -4.47 -13.40
N ALA A 113 -10.57 -5.14 -12.74
CA ALA A 113 -9.68 -6.09 -13.40
C ALA A 113 -10.46 -7.22 -14.09
N ARG A 114 -11.43 -7.82 -13.38
CA ARG A 114 -12.29 -8.88 -13.96
C ARG A 114 -13.04 -8.39 -15.20
N ASN A 115 -13.61 -7.19 -15.14
CA ASN A 115 -14.36 -6.63 -16.26
C ASN A 115 -13.43 -6.29 -17.44
N THR A 116 -12.21 -5.84 -17.15
CA THR A 116 -11.19 -5.55 -18.18
C THR A 116 -10.79 -6.79 -18.96
N VAL A 117 -10.69 -7.94 -18.30
CA VAL A 117 -10.30 -9.21 -18.96
C VAL A 117 -11.49 -10.03 -19.45
N ALA A 118 -12.73 -9.60 -19.20
CA ALA A 118 -13.93 -10.31 -19.64
C ALA A 118 -13.98 -10.39 -21.17
N GLY A 119 -13.99 -11.62 -21.69
CA GLY A 119 -14.05 -11.86 -23.13
C GLY A 119 -12.73 -11.65 -23.90
N ILE A 120 -11.63 -11.45 -23.19
CA ILE A 120 -10.28 -11.34 -23.76
C ILE A 120 -9.50 -12.61 -23.41
N GLU A 121 -8.72 -13.14 -24.35
CA GLU A 121 -7.77 -14.20 -24.07
C GLU A 121 -6.65 -13.69 -23.14
N LEU A 122 -6.42 -14.41 -22.05
CA LEU A 122 -5.37 -14.07 -21.06
C LEU A 122 -4.03 -14.65 -21.53
N ASP A 123 -3.42 -14.00 -22.53
CA ASP A 123 -2.03 -14.26 -22.87
C ASP A 123 -1.06 -13.60 -21.86
N GLU A 124 0.22 -13.93 -21.93
CA GLU A 124 1.23 -13.41 -21.00
C GLU A 124 1.31 -11.87 -21.01
N GLN A 125 1.13 -11.25 -22.18
CA GLN A 125 1.21 -9.78 -22.29
C GLN A 125 -0.03 -9.11 -21.68
N THR A 126 -1.21 -9.65 -21.92
CA THR A 126 -2.46 -9.15 -21.30
C THR A 126 -2.40 -9.26 -19.78
N ILE A 127 -1.91 -10.40 -19.26
CA ILE A 127 -1.72 -10.59 -17.82
C ILE A 127 -0.74 -9.53 -17.25
N ALA A 128 0.39 -9.30 -17.92
CA ALA A 128 1.38 -8.33 -17.52
C ALA A 128 0.83 -6.90 -17.54
N ASP A 129 0.08 -6.51 -18.57
CA ASP A 129 -0.51 -5.19 -18.73
C ASP A 129 -1.59 -4.91 -17.67
N VAL A 130 -2.43 -5.89 -17.36
CA VAL A 130 -3.45 -5.79 -16.30
C VAL A 130 -2.80 -5.75 -14.92
N ALA A 131 -1.77 -6.57 -14.68
CA ALA A 131 -1.01 -6.55 -13.44
C ALA A 131 -0.33 -5.18 -13.21
N TRP A 132 0.24 -4.59 -14.25
CA TRP A 132 0.81 -3.25 -14.21
C TRP A 132 -0.25 -2.21 -13.84
N ALA A 133 -1.38 -2.20 -14.54
CA ALA A 133 -2.45 -1.22 -14.34
C ALA A 133 -3.08 -1.32 -12.93
N PHE A 134 -3.26 -2.56 -12.44
CA PHE A 134 -3.74 -2.81 -11.09
C PHE A 134 -2.76 -2.29 -10.03
N GLN A 135 -1.49 -2.68 -10.15
CA GLN A 135 -0.43 -2.25 -9.22
C GLN A 135 -0.29 -0.73 -9.22
N ASP A 136 -0.27 -0.11 -10.40
CA ASP A 136 -0.19 1.33 -10.57
C ASP A 136 -1.32 2.05 -9.82
N ALA A 137 -2.56 1.61 -10.00
CA ALA A 137 -3.72 2.21 -9.36
C ALA A 137 -3.73 2.02 -7.83
N ALA A 138 -3.38 0.82 -7.35
CA ALA A 138 -3.36 0.52 -5.93
C ALA A 138 -2.28 1.35 -5.20
N ILE A 139 -1.07 1.38 -5.76
CA ILE A 139 0.05 2.12 -5.18
C ILE A 139 -0.18 3.62 -5.24
N ASP A 140 -0.67 4.14 -6.37
CA ASP A 140 -0.97 5.56 -6.52
C ASP A 140 -2.01 6.02 -5.49
N THR A 141 -3.05 5.20 -5.24
CA THR A 141 -4.04 5.45 -4.18
C THR A 141 -3.36 5.56 -2.80
N LEU A 142 -2.45 4.64 -2.46
CA LEU A 142 -1.71 4.70 -1.19
C LEU A 142 -0.86 5.96 -1.09
N VAL A 143 -0.11 6.31 -2.14
CA VAL A 143 0.76 7.49 -2.18
C VAL A 143 -0.04 8.79 -2.02
N ILE A 144 -1.15 8.93 -2.73
CA ILE A 144 -2.05 10.09 -2.64
C ILE A 144 -2.57 10.25 -1.20
N LYS A 145 -3.03 9.16 -0.58
CA LYS A 145 -3.57 9.21 0.78
C LYS A 145 -2.50 9.48 1.85
N CYS A 146 -1.31 8.91 1.70
CA CYS A 146 -0.17 9.23 2.58
C CYS A 146 0.19 10.70 2.49
N THR A 147 0.27 11.24 1.28
CA THR A 147 0.60 12.65 1.05
C THR A 147 -0.42 13.58 1.71
N ARG A 148 -1.72 13.32 1.52
CA ARG A 148 -2.80 14.06 2.18
C ARG A 148 -2.75 13.97 3.71
N ALA A 149 -2.41 12.79 4.23
CA ALA A 149 -2.30 12.59 5.68
C ALA A 149 -1.12 13.37 6.27
N LEU A 150 0.05 13.39 5.59
CA LEU A 150 1.20 14.20 5.98
C LEU A 150 0.86 15.69 6.00
N GLU A 151 0.19 16.19 4.95
CA GLU A 151 -0.26 17.58 4.88
C GLU A 151 -1.24 17.93 6.02
N LYS A 152 -2.25 17.08 6.24
CA LYS A 152 -3.26 17.27 7.28
C LYS A 152 -2.67 17.28 8.68
N THR A 153 -1.72 16.39 8.97
CA THR A 153 -1.12 16.21 10.28
C THR A 153 0.14 17.05 10.49
N ARG A 154 0.69 17.62 9.40
CA ARG A 154 1.98 18.31 9.39
C ARG A 154 3.13 17.44 9.91
N ARG A 155 3.03 16.11 9.75
CA ARG A 155 4.12 15.20 10.12
C ARG A 155 5.24 15.28 9.08
N GLN A 156 6.47 15.14 9.58
CA GLN A 156 7.69 15.18 8.77
C GLN A 156 8.32 13.79 8.61
N ARG A 157 7.64 12.75 9.06
CA ARG A 157 8.12 11.36 9.02
C ARG A 157 6.96 10.44 8.65
N LEU A 158 7.23 9.55 7.69
CA LEU A 158 6.32 8.49 7.26
C LEU A 158 6.98 7.14 7.49
N VAL A 159 6.31 6.29 8.23
CA VAL A 159 6.68 4.88 8.44
C VAL A 159 5.79 4.01 7.57
N ILE A 160 6.37 3.03 6.87
CA ILE A 160 5.61 2.01 6.16
C ILE A 160 5.78 0.68 6.90
N ALA A 161 4.70 0.03 7.27
CA ALA A 161 4.69 -1.24 7.98
C ALA A 161 3.75 -2.26 7.32
N GLY A 162 4.06 -3.54 7.53
CA GLY A 162 3.30 -4.67 6.97
C GLY A 162 3.82 -5.14 5.61
N GLY A 163 3.44 -6.36 5.22
CA GLY A 163 4.04 -7.09 4.10
C GLY A 163 3.93 -6.38 2.73
N VAL A 164 2.85 -5.61 2.47
CA VAL A 164 2.74 -4.82 1.23
C VAL A 164 3.75 -3.68 1.20
N GLY A 165 4.25 -3.24 2.36
CA GLY A 165 5.33 -2.26 2.48
C GLY A 165 6.65 -2.71 1.85
N ALA A 166 6.83 -4.01 1.56
CA ALA A 166 7.96 -4.53 0.81
C ALA A 166 7.88 -4.30 -0.71
N ASN A 167 6.73 -3.87 -1.24
CA ASN A 167 6.56 -3.60 -2.66
C ASN A 167 7.52 -2.49 -3.14
N GLU A 168 8.38 -2.82 -4.09
CA GLU A 168 9.44 -1.92 -4.58
C GLU A 168 8.88 -0.64 -5.22
N GLU A 169 7.79 -0.76 -5.99
CA GLU A 169 7.17 0.40 -6.65
C GLU A 169 6.55 1.36 -5.63
N LEU A 170 5.92 0.84 -4.57
CA LEU A 170 5.43 1.66 -3.46
C LEU A 170 6.58 2.43 -2.80
N ARG A 171 7.66 1.75 -2.47
CA ARG A 171 8.86 2.37 -1.85
C ARG A 171 9.46 3.43 -2.75
N LYS A 172 9.63 3.13 -4.05
CA LYS A 172 10.16 4.06 -5.05
C LYS A 172 9.32 5.33 -5.17
N ARG A 173 7.99 5.21 -5.29
CA ARG A 173 7.09 6.37 -5.40
C ARG A 173 7.09 7.20 -4.13
N LEU A 174 6.99 6.57 -2.97
CA LEU A 174 7.06 7.29 -1.69
C LEU A 174 8.41 7.96 -1.46
N ALA A 175 9.54 7.33 -1.86
CA ALA A 175 10.84 7.95 -1.79
C ALA A 175 10.95 9.21 -2.70
N THR A 176 10.37 9.15 -3.90
CA THR A 176 10.31 10.30 -4.80
C THR A 176 9.51 11.46 -4.19
N VAL A 177 8.35 11.16 -3.60
CA VAL A 177 7.53 12.18 -2.92
C VAL A 177 8.22 12.70 -1.66
N ALA A 178 8.87 11.83 -0.88
CA ALA A 178 9.62 12.21 0.30
C ALA A 178 10.74 13.21 -0.03
N LYS A 179 11.50 12.92 -1.08
CA LYS A 179 12.56 13.83 -1.57
C LYS A 179 12.01 15.18 -2.03
N SER A 180 10.89 15.17 -2.78
CA SER A 180 10.31 16.40 -3.33
C SER A 180 9.64 17.28 -2.27
N ARG A 181 9.12 16.68 -1.19
CA ARG A 181 8.38 17.37 -0.13
C ARG A 181 9.15 17.53 1.19
N GLY A 182 10.34 16.92 1.30
CA GLY A 182 11.25 17.10 2.44
C GLY A 182 10.81 16.36 3.71
N PHE A 183 10.22 15.17 3.61
CA PHE A 183 9.92 14.34 4.79
C PHE A 183 10.78 13.07 4.85
N GLY A 184 11.02 12.56 6.06
CA GLY A 184 11.73 11.29 6.29
C GLY A 184 10.84 10.09 5.97
N LEU A 185 11.39 9.08 5.30
CA LEU A 185 10.70 7.83 4.96
C LEU A 185 11.42 6.66 5.65
N TYR A 186 10.67 5.87 6.41
CA TYR A 186 11.19 4.76 7.21
C TYR A 186 10.40 3.49 6.94
N TYR A 187 11.07 2.36 6.90
CA TYR A 187 10.44 1.04 6.82
C TYR A 187 11.33 0.00 7.49
N PRO A 188 10.75 -0.99 8.18
CA PRO A 188 11.52 -2.04 8.81
C PRO A 188 12.16 -2.93 7.76
N ARG A 189 13.23 -3.62 8.16
CA ARG A 189 13.80 -4.71 7.37
C ARG A 189 12.74 -5.80 7.14
N PRO A 190 12.86 -6.58 6.04
CA PRO A 190 11.90 -7.66 5.74
C PRO A 190 11.71 -8.67 6.88
N ALA A 191 12.71 -8.85 7.74
CA ALA A 191 12.64 -9.71 8.90
C ALA A 191 11.65 -9.24 10.00
N PHE A 192 11.17 -7.98 9.93
CA PHE A 192 10.22 -7.38 10.87
C PHE A 192 8.89 -6.99 10.19
N CYS A 193 8.66 -7.45 8.95
CA CYS A 193 7.43 -7.21 8.19
C CYS A 193 6.41 -8.35 8.35
#